data_b9df1c1f333773658d42337580bfc176
#
_entry.id   b9df1c1f333773658d42337580bfc176
#
_cell.length_a   1.000
_cell.length_b   1.000
_cell.length_c   1.000
_cell.angle_alpha   90.00
_cell.angle_beta   90.00
_cell.angle_gamma   90.00
#
_symmetry.space_group_name_H-M   'P 1'
#
loop_
_entity.id
_entity.type
_entity.pdbx_description
1 polymer ?
#
loop_
_entity_poly.entity_id
_entity_poly.type
_entity_poly.pdbx_seq_one_letter_code
_entity_poly.pdbx_strand_id
1 'polypeptide(L)'
;MLAVAADIFLTSGSALGIVWHPEAEPNLVTWTDRPNDAVIGRWIRDGVGVKGNGSCVVVSPNYVITTKHQLGDEQSLVIIEGITYTIDWIEGHPEEEVDLRVVKLHSANLSDYVAMYDRRIEAGENTVLGGYGKGRGEPLDYPVGSGNVYGYRWDGSGNTTLHWCTNKVNDTDSLYIYGDFDGLNEGDSTIYEGITAEYDSGGGWFIESGGFWKVAGLSRGVAHVGEEPIDSSSWFRKNTDPDVLYPDYLVAVRISSYANWIESVIDPVCDGPVVGDFNGDCSVDVFDFTEFAENWLRQDCGPDNNYCQGSDFEPDGDVDLDDFGVMAVHWLEYHLD
;
A
#
# COMPACT_ATOMS: atom_id res chain seq x y z
N MET A 1 -12.98 -13.55 58.14
CA MET A 1 -13.15 -12.58 57.06
C MET A 1 -11.91 -12.70 56.19
N LEU A 2 -12.02 -13.42 55.10
CA LEU A 2 -10.98 -13.48 54.09
C LEU A 2 -11.32 -12.42 53.02
N ALA A 3 -10.38 -11.47 52.82
CA ALA A 3 -10.46 -10.53 51.73
C ALA A 3 -9.96 -11.24 50.49
N VAL A 4 -10.83 -11.41 49.51
CA VAL A 4 -10.44 -11.83 48.15
C VAL A 4 -9.98 -10.58 47.42
N ALA A 5 -8.66 -10.48 47.15
CA ALA A 5 -8.11 -9.50 46.25
C ALA A 5 -8.49 -9.94 44.84
N ALA A 6 -9.29 -9.13 44.16
CA ALA A 6 -9.51 -9.27 42.72
C ALA A 6 -8.31 -8.67 42.00
N ASP A 7 -7.48 -9.51 41.42
CA ASP A 7 -6.46 -9.08 40.46
C ASP A 7 -7.16 -8.56 39.23
N ILE A 8 -7.19 -7.24 39.08
CA ILE A 8 -7.56 -6.59 37.82
C ILE A 8 -6.37 -6.77 36.88
N PHE A 9 -6.43 -7.76 36.00
CA PHE A 9 -5.56 -7.83 34.84
C PHE A 9 -5.92 -6.65 33.90
N LEU A 10 -5.19 -5.56 34.03
CA LEU A 10 -5.10 -4.56 32.99
C LEU A 10 -4.36 -5.22 31.80
N THR A 11 -5.11 -5.77 30.86
CA THR A 11 -4.57 -6.06 29.55
C THR A 11 -4.21 -4.71 28.95
N SER A 12 -2.92 -4.44 28.83
CA SER A 12 -2.41 -3.36 28.00
C SER A 12 -2.84 -3.68 26.57
N GLY A 13 -3.93 -3.06 26.11
CA GLY A 13 -4.36 -3.15 24.73
C GLY A 13 -3.24 -2.66 23.84
N SER A 14 -2.71 -3.53 22.99
CA SER A 14 -1.79 -3.15 21.94
C SER A 14 -2.51 -2.14 21.06
N ALA A 15 -1.88 -1.02 20.77
CA ALA A 15 -2.40 -0.06 19.80
C ALA A 15 -2.45 -0.71 18.43
N LEU A 16 -3.64 -0.77 17.90
CA LEU A 16 -3.96 -1.49 16.68
C LEU A 16 -4.26 -0.46 15.56
N GLY A 17 -3.66 -0.59 14.39
CA GLY A 17 -4.02 0.18 13.18
C GLY A 17 -5.46 -0.13 12.75
N ILE A 18 -6.10 0.72 11.94
CA ILE A 18 -7.52 0.59 11.58
C ILE A 18 -8.46 0.68 12.80
N VAL A 19 -9.54 1.40 12.68
CA VAL A 19 -10.54 1.56 13.73
C VAL A 19 -11.76 0.69 13.42
N TRP A 20 -12.10 -0.22 14.31
CA TRP A 20 -13.30 -1.07 14.23
C TRP A 20 -14.05 -1.14 15.55
N HIS A 21 -15.28 -1.60 15.50
CA HIS A 21 -16.03 -1.90 16.71
C HIS A 21 -15.38 -3.05 17.49
N PRO A 22 -15.44 -3.06 18.84
CA PRO A 22 -14.89 -4.16 19.63
C PRO A 22 -15.43 -5.53 19.22
N GLU A 23 -16.70 -5.61 18.88
CA GLU A 23 -17.37 -6.83 18.45
C GLU A 23 -17.09 -7.21 16.99
N ALA A 24 -16.59 -6.25 16.18
CA ALA A 24 -16.16 -6.47 14.80
C ALA A 24 -14.66 -6.70 14.65
N GLU A 25 -13.91 -6.75 15.75
CA GLU A 25 -12.48 -6.98 15.73
C GLU A 25 -12.14 -8.37 15.17
N PRO A 26 -11.41 -8.46 14.02
CA PRO A 26 -11.13 -9.74 13.41
C PRO A 26 -10.11 -10.55 14.22
N ASN A 27 -10.35 -11.84 14.34
CA ASN A 27 -9.32 -12.75 14.78
C ASN A 27 -8.45 -13.13 13.57
N LEU A 28 -7.33 -12.44 13.37
CA LEU A 28 -6.46 -12.61 12.21
C LEU A 28 -5.87 -14.03 12.07
N VAL A 29 -5.85 -14.83 13.15
CA VAL A 29 -5.40 -16.23 13.10
C VAL A 29 -6.43 -17.11 12.40
N THR A 30 -7.71 -16.82 12.57
CA THR A 30 -8.81 -17.63 12.01
C THR A 30 -9.44 -17.01 10.76
N TRP A 31 -9.26 -15.73 10.52
CA TRP A 31 -9.74 -15.05 9.33
C TRP A 31 -8.74 -15.21 8.19
N THR A 32 -8.96 -16.20 7.34
CA THR A 32 -8.11 -16.54 6.19
C THR A 32 -8.64 -16.03 4.86
N ASP A 33 -9.88 -15.57 4.83
CA ASP A 33 -10.52 -15.01 3.62
C ASP A 33 -10.15 -13.52 3.46
N ARG A 34 -8.87 -13.29 3.17
CA ARG A 34 -8.25 -11.98 2.96
C ARG A 34 -6.94 -12.13 2.19
N PRO A 35 -6.37 -11.04 1.63
CA PRO A 35 -5.01 -11.08 1.06
C PRO A 35 -3.96 -11.52 2.08
N ASN A 36 -2.83 -12.06 1.57
CA ASN A 36 -1.65 -12.37 2.37
C ASN A 36 -1.07 -11.07 2.99
N ASP A 37 -0.56 -11.17 4.21
CA ASP A 37 0.08 -10.04 4.91
C ASP A 37 1.26 -9.45 4.11
N ALA A 38 1.98 -10.28 3.35
CA ALA A 38 3.13 -9.88 2.54
C ALA A 38 2.80 -8.91 1.40
N VAL A 39 1.51 -8.75 1.03
CA VAL A 39 1.12 -7.78 -0.02
C VAL A 39 1.02 -6.35 0.48
N ILE A 40 1.14 -6.11 1.80
CA ILE A 40 1.15 -4.77 2.40
C ILE A 40 2.53 -4.50 3.00
N GLY A 41 3.17 -3.45 2.53
CA GLY A 41 4.40 -2.92 3.10
C GLY A 41 4.15 -1.69 3.98
N ARG A 42 5.07 -1.44 4.91
CA ARG A 42 5.13 -0.22 5.69
C ARG A 42 6.06 0.77 5.00
N TRP A 43 5.55 1.95 4.69
CA TRP A 43 6.33 3.06 4.13
C TRP A 43 7.01 3.85 5.25
N ILE A 44 8.33 4.04 5.17
CA ILE A 44 9.13 4.81 6.11
C ILE A 44 9.74 6.00 5.38
N ARG A 45 9.15 7.16 5.56
CA ARG A 45 9.70 8.40 4.99
C ARG A 45 11.04 8.74 5.64
N ASP A 46 11.99 9.19 4.85
CA ASP A 46 13.30 9.73 5.26
C ASP A 46 14.27 8.73 5.91
N GLY A 47 14.06 7.41 5.79
CA GLY A 47 15.01 6.38 6.24
C GLY A 47 15.35 6.35 7.75
N VAL A 48 14.91 7.33 8.52
CA VAL A 48 15.27 7.54 9.93
C VAL A 48 14.02 7.38 10.81
N GLY A 49 13.40 6.24 10.68
CA GLY A 49 12.26 5.74 11.40
C GLY A 49 11.75 6.54 12.57
N VAL A 50 10.62 7.18 12.49
CA VAL A 50 9.57 7.24 13.51
C VAL A 50 8.44 8.23 13.17
N LYS A 51 8.64 9.19 12.27
CA LYS A 51 7.58 10.16 11.95
C LYS A 51 7.35 10.25 10.45
N GLY A 52 6.12 9.98 10.04
CA GLY A 52 5.71 10.06 8.65
C GLY A 52 5.68 8.67 7.99
N ASN A 53 5.31 7.68 8.75
CA ASN A 53 5.08 6.35 8.25
C ASN A 53 3.73 6.27 7.54
N GLY A 54 3.61 5.31 6.65
CA GLY A 54 2.38 5.00 5.93
C GLY A 54 2.42 3.55 5.50
N SER A 55 1.64 3.24 4.49
CA SER A 55 1.54 1.90 3.92
C SER A 55 1.81 1.94 2.42
N CYS A 56 2.04 0.79 1.82
CA CYS A 56 2.14 0.58 0.39
C CYS A 56 1.63 -0.82 0.04
N VAL A 57 1.32 -1.06 -1.23
CA VAL A 57 0.83 -2.35 -1.73
C VAL A 57 1.81 -2.91 -2.74
N VAL A 58 2.17 -4.18 -2.59
CA VAL A 58 3.04 -4.91 -3.52
C VAL A 58 2.21 -5.33 -4.73
N VAL A 59 2.60 -4.87 -5.92
CA VAL A 59 1.88 -5.15 -7.18
C VAL A 59 2.70 -5.95 -8.19
N SER A 60 3.98 -6.16 -7.91
CA SER A 60 4.88 -6.94 -8.74
C SER A 60 6.08 -7.40 -7.88
N PRO A 61 6.91 -8.34 -8.32
CA PRO A 61 8.06 -8.84 -7.53
C PRO A 61 9.00 -7.77 -6.98
N ASN A 62 9.09 -6.62 -7.61
CA ASN A 62 10.00 -5.54 -7.23
C ASN A 62 9.34 -4.16 -7.19
N TYR A 63 8.01 -4.08 -7.31
CA TYR A 63 7.29 -2.81 -7.27
C TYR A 63 6.21 -2.75 -6.22
N VAL A 64 6.10 -1.59 -5.60
CA VAL A 64 4.97 -1.23 -4.75
C VAL A 64 4.30 0.04 -5.25
N ILE A 65 3.01 0.20 -4.94
CA ILE A 65 2.27 1.43 -5.18
C ILE A 65 1.90 2.07 -3.84
N THR A 66 1.88 3.40 -3.80
CA THR A 66 1.52 4.17 -2.61
C THR A 66 1.02 5.57 -2.97
N THR A 67 0.65 6.38 -1.99
CA THR A 67 0.13 7.75 -2.21
C THR A 67 1.24 8.80 -2.19
N LYS A 68 1.11 9.85 -3.03
CA LYS A 68 2.06 10.97 -3.09
C LYS A 68 2.11 11.78 -1.81
N HIS A 69 0.94 11.99 -1.15
CA HIS A 69 0.85 12.85 0.04
C HIS A 69 1.63 12.31 1.24
N GLN A 70 2.03 11.03 1.25
CA GLN A 70 2.91 10.48 2.28
C GLN A 70 4.32 11.09 2.21
N LEU A 71 4.66 11.72 1.09
CA LEU A 71 5.98 12.29 0.84
C LEU A 71 7.09 11.23 0.90
N GLY A 72 8.35 11.66 0.93
CA GLY A 72 9.53 10.81 0.88
C GLY A 72 10.13 10.77 -0.52
N ASP A 73 11.33 10.27 -0.59
CA ASP A 73 12.19 10.16 -1.76
C ASP A 73 12.89 8.79 -1.78
N GLU A 74 13.91 8.63 -2.59
CA GLU A 74 14.71 7.41 -2.73
C GLU A 74 15.51 7.05 -1.45
N GLN A 75 15.57 7.95 -0.45
CA GLN A 75 16.14 7.65 0.87
C GLN A 75 15.11 7.02 1.82
N SER A 76 13.84 6.98 1.42
CA SER A 76 12.79 6.30 2.15
C SER A 76 13.01 4.78 2.12
N LEU A 77 12.32 4.05 2.99
CA LEU A 77 12.42 2.60 3.09
C LEU A 77 11.03 1.97 3.02
N VAL A 78 11.00 0.76 2.52
CA VAL A 78 9.81 -0.11 2.57
C VAL A 78 10.12 -1.32 3.44
N ILE A 79 9.21 -1.67 4.36
CA ILE A 79 9.35 -2.86 5.20
C ILE A 79 8.18 -3.80 4.90
N ILE A 80 8.50 -5.01 4.41
CA ILE A 80 7.54 -6.07 4.11
C ILE A 80 7.94 -7.30 4.92
N GLU A 81 7.04 -7.85 5.73
CA GLU A 81 7.29 -8.99 6.62
C GLU A 81 8.57 -8.85 7.49
N GLY A 82 8.89 -7.62 7.89
CA GLY A 82 10.07 -7.31 8.69
C GLY A 82 11.38 -7.19 7.90
N ILE A 83 11.37 -7.44 6.60
CA ILE A 83 12.51 -7.21 5.70
C ILE A 83 12.48 -5.77 5.21
N THR A 84 13.61 -5.08 5.29
CA THR A 84 13.74 -3.68 4.85
C THR A 84 14.32 -3.64 3.43
N TYR A 85 13.64 -2.92 2.55
CA TYR A 85 14.05 -2.65 1.17
C TYR A 85 14.38 -1.17 1.01
N THR A 86 15.45 -0.88 0.30
CA THR A 86 15.78 0.45 -0.23
C THR A 86 15.05 0.67 -1.55
N ILE A 87 15.08 1.88 -2.03
CA ILE A 87 14.33 2.32 -3.21
C ILE A 87 15.32 2.66 -4.32
N ASP A 88 15.09 2.12 -5.51
CA ASP A 88 15.85 2.48 -6.71
C ASP A 88 15.33 3.80 -7.28
N TRP A 89 14.02 3.90 -7.47
CA TRP A 89 13.37 5.11 -7.96
C TRP A 89 11.89 5.19 -7.58
N ILE A 90 11.32 6.37 -7.75
CA ILE A 90 9.91 6.67 -7.49
C ILE A 90 9.35 7.44 -8.69
N GLU A 91 8.28 6.92 -9.28
CA GLU A 91 7.53 7.60 -10.32
C GLU A 91 6.16 8.01 -9.81
N GLY A 92 5.87 9.32 -9.83
CA GLY A 92 4.57 9.87 -9.46
C GLY A 92 3.69 10.02 -10.70
N HIS A 93 2.39 9.75 -10.57
CA HIS A 93 1.46 10.03 -11.67
C HIS A 93 1.63 11.47 -12.17
N PRO A 94 1.69 11.72 -13.50
CA PRO A 94 2.01 13.04 -14.06
C PRO A 94 0.95 14.11 -13.74
N GLU A 95 -0.31 13.74 -13.56
CA GLU A 95 -1.36 14.66 -13.12
C GLU A 95 -1.21 14.95 -11.62
N GLU A 96 -1.16 16.24 -11.27
CA GLU A 96 -0.89 16.69 -9.90
C GLU A 96 -1.97 16.24 -8.90
N GLU A 97 -3.23 16.27 -9.33
CA GLU A 97 -4.40 15.88 -8.54
C GLU A 97 -4.48 14.39 -8.25
N VAL A 98 -3.78 13.56 -9.00
CA VAL A 98 -3.74 12.10 -8.80
C VAL A 98 -2.73 11.76 -7.73
N ASP A 99 -3.22 11.31 -6.60
CA ASP A 99 -2.44 11.01 -5.40
C ASP A 99 -1.85 9.58 -5.43
N LEU A 100 -1.08 9.28 -6.48
CA LEU A 100 -0.56 7.94 -6.78
C LEU A 100 0.90 8.00 -7.23
N ARG A 101 1.71 7.05 -6.76
CA ARG A 101 3.07 6.81 -7.24
C ARG A 101 3.40 5.32 -7.23
N VAL A 102 4.29 4.93 -8.14
CA VAL A 102 4.94 3.62 -8.22
C VAL A 102 6.34 3.75 -7.64
N VAL A 103 6.80 2.73 -6.97
CA VAL A 103 8.11 2.69 -6.31
C VAL A 103 8.81 1.39 -6.67
N LYS A 104 10.00 1.45 -7.25
CA LYS A 104 10.86 0.29 -7.50
C LYS A 104 11.72 0.02 -6.28
N LEU A 105 11.67 -1.21 -5.80
CA LEU A 105 12.46 -1.67 -4.66
C LEU A 105 13.78 -2.29 -5.14
N HIS A 106 14.87 -1.88 -4.50
CA HIS A 106 16.21 -2.36 -4.83
C HIS A 106 16.35 -3.87 -4.55
N SER A 107 16.77 -4.62 -5.57
CA SER A 107 17.05 -6.08 -5.47
C SER A 107 15.91 -6.89 -4.84
N ALA A 108 14.67 -6.41 -4.91
CA ALA A 108 13.53 -7.17 -4.41
C ALA A 108 13.14 -8.27 -5.41
N ASN A 109 12.70 -9.41 -4.86
CA ASN A 109 12.10 -10.51 -5.63
C ASN A 109 10.98 -11.12 -4.77
N LEU A 110 9.90 -10.36 -4.60
CA LEU A 110 8.78 -10.71 -3.74
C LEU A 110 7.92 -11.78 -4.41
N SER A 111 7.58 -12.84 -3.67
CA SER A 111 6.73 -13.93 -4.16
C SER A 111 5.25 -13.60 -4.07
N ASP A 112 4.88 -12.72 -3.14
CA ASP A 112 3.51 -12.36 -2.84
C ASP A 112 3.22 -10.93 -3.29
N TYR A 113 2.40 -10.81 -4.32
CA TYR A 113 1.92 -9.54 -4.86
C TYR A 113 0.49 -9.70 -5.38
N VAL A 114 -0.20 -8.60 -5.58
CA VAL A 114 -1.59 -8.59 -6.06
C VAL A 114 -1.71 -7.86 -7.39
N ALA A 115 -2.55 -8.40 -8.27
CA ALA A 115 -2.92 -7.70 -9.49
C ALA A 115 -3.78 -6.46 -9.16
N MET A 116 -3.80 -5.50 -10.06
CA MET A 116 -4.69 -4.35 -9.98
C MET A 116 -6.13 -4.75 -10.36
N TYR A 117 -7.09 -4.13 -9.69
CA TYR A 117 -8.48 -4.21 -10.08
C TYR A 117 -8.71 -3.26 -11.26
N ASP A 118 -8.98 -3.83 -12.42
CA ASP A 118 -9.08 -3.14 -13.71
C ASP A 118 -10.50 -2.82 -14.16
N ARG A 119 -11.50 -3.27 -13.37
CA ARG A 119 -12.92 -3.09 -13.68
C ARG A 119 -13.49 -1.87 -12.96
N ARG A 120 -14.17 -0.99 -13.68
CA ARG A 120 -14.78 0.22 -13.09
C ARG A 120 -16.20 -0.04 -12.56
N ILE A 121 -16.34 -1.06 -11.72
CA ILE A 121 -17.62 -1.48 -11.12
C ILE A 121 -17.48 -1.76 -9.63
N GLU A 122 -16.65 -0.98 -8.92
CA GLU A 122 -16.36 -1.18 -7.50
C GLU A 122 -17.55 -0.87 -6.60
N ALA A 123 -18.44 0.05 -7.01
CA ALA A 123 -19.59 0.45 -6.20
C ALA A 123 -20.49 -0.75 -5.87
N GLY A 124 -20.75 -0.95 -4.59
CA GLY A 124 -21.53 -2.07 -4.07
C GLY A 124 -20.71 -3.30 -3.69
N GLU A 125 -19.43 -3.37 -4.06
CA GLU A 125 -18.55 -4.49 -3.70
C GLU A 125 -18.09 -4.41 -2.25
N ASN A 126 -17.99 -5.59 -1.61
CA ASN A 126 -17.29 -5.70 -0.33
C ASN A 126 -15.79 -5.62 -0.55
N THR A 127 -15.11 -4.96 0.35
CA THR A 127 -13.66 -4.77 0.28
C THR A 127 -12.99 -5.17 1.59
N VAL A 128 -11.78 -5.69 1.48
CA VAL A 128 -10.87 -5.94 2.60
C VAL A 128 -9.83 -4.84 2.60
N LEU A 129 -9.65 -4.17 3.72
CA LEU A 129 -8.70 -3.08 3.89
C LEU A 129 -7.52 -3.52 4.74
N GLY A 130 -6.30 -3.16 4.33
CA GLY A 130 -5.09 -3.44 5.11
C GLY A 130 -4.18 -2.23 5.19
N GLY A 131 -3.56 -2.01 6.37
CA GLY A 131 -2.64 -0.90 6.58
C GLY A 131 -1.92 -0.95 7.92
N TYR A 132 -0.95 -0.05 8.05
CA TYR A 132 -0.10 0.12 9.23
C TYR A 132 -0.42 1.39 10.03
N GLY A 133 -1.65 1.87 9.99
CA GLY A 133 -2.07 3.11 10.62
C GLY A 133 -2.24 3.04 12.14
N LYS A 134 -2.78 4.14 12.69
CA LYS A 134 -3.22 4.22 14.07
C LYS A 134 -4.47 3.38 14.28
N GLY A 135 -4.58 2.77 15.44
CA GLY A 135 -5.70 1.93 15.79
C GLY A 135 -6.81 2.60 16.58
N ARG A 136 -7.77 1.76 17.00
CA ARG A 136 -8.86 2.15 17.86
C ARG A 136 -8.34 2.50 19.25
N GLY A 137 -8.61 3.73 19.67
CA GLY A 137 -8.39 4.21 21.02
C GLY A 137 -9.68 4.25 21.86
N GLU A 138 -9.78 5.26 22.71
CA GLU A 138 -10.91 5.42 23.64
C GLU A 138 -12.24 5.67 22.91
N PRO A 139 -13.34 5.09 23.39
CA PRO A 139 -14.66 5.35 22.84
C PRO A 139 -15.07 6.81 23.05
N LEU A 140 -15.82 7.32 22.09
CA LEU A 140 -16.34 8.68 22.09
C LEU A 140 -17.87 8.67 22.04
N ASP A 141 -18.47 9.53 22.85
CA ASP A 141 -19.92 9.70 22.90
C ASP A 141 -20.39 10.93 22.10
N TYR A 142 -21.61 10.85 21.61
CA TYR A 142 -22.26 11.96 20.92
C TYR A 142 -23.73 12.13 21.39
N PRO A 143 -24.17 13.35 21.73
CA PRO A 143 -23.32 14.53 21.99
C PRO A 143 -22.28 14.26 23.06
N VAL A 144 -21.17 14.95 23.06
CA VAL A 144 -20.09 14.76 24.05
C VAL A 144 -20.66 14.85 25.47
N GLY A 145 -20.37 13.85 26.31
CA GLY A 145 -20.87 13.71 27.66
C GLY A 145 -22.23 12.99 27.78
N SER A 146 -22.76 12.44 26.69
CA SER A 146 -24.04 11.69 26.69
C SER A 146 -23.93 10.27 27.24
N GLY A 147 -22.75 9.66 27.15
CA GLY A 147 -22.49 8.25 27.46
C GLY A 147 -22.89 7.27 26.35
N ASN A 148 -23.40 7.76 25.21
CA ASN A 148 -23.70 6.92 24.05
C ASN A 148 -22.50 6.91 23.08
N VAL A 149 -21.84 5.78 22.94
CA VAL A 149 -20.67 5.65 22.07
C VAL A 149 -21.09 5.67 20.61
N TYR A 150 -20.55 6.63 19.85
CA TYR A 150 -20.81 6.80 18.42
C TYR A 150 -19.52 6.93 17.59
N GLY A 151 -18.36 6.75 18.20
CA GLY A 151 -17.09 6.81 17.54
C GLY A 151 -15.93 6.41 18.45
N TYR A 152 -14.72 6.53 17.94
CA TYR A 152 -13.49 6.19 18.66
C TYR A 152 -12.38 7.20 18.33
N ARG A 153 -11.58 7.54 19.33
CA ARG A 153 -10.29 8.21 19.08
C ARG A 153 -9.36 7.27 18.33
N TRP A 154 -8.42 7.88 17.64
CA TRP A 154 -7.28 7.12 17.13
C TRP A 154 -6.25 6.97 18.23
N ASP A 155 -5.76 5.76 18.44
CA ASP A 155 -4.69 5.52 19.42
C ASP A 155 -3.36 6.07 18.92
N GLY A 156 -2.61 6.74 19.82
CA GLY A 156 -1.40 7.48 19.49
C GLY A 156 -0.12 6.66 19.37
N SER A 157 -0.15 5.37 19.62
CA SER A 157 1.07 4.54 19.60
C SER A 157 1.30 3.97 18.20
N GLY A 158 2.34 4.25 17.63
CA GLY A 158 3.00 3.86 16.38
C GLY A 158 2.42 2.72 15.53
N ASN A 159 2.60 2.85 14.27
CA ASN A 159 2.18 2.02 13.16
C ASN A 159 3.22 0.91 12.84
N THR A 160 3.45 -0.01 13.72
CA THR A 160 4.38 -1.14 13.48
C THR A 160 3.69 -2.46 13.22
N THR A 161 2.36 -2.52 13.39
CA THR A 161 1.55 -3.72 13.23
C THR A 161 0.59 -3.54 12.06
N LEU A 162 0.53 -4.53 11.19
CA LEU A 162 -0.44 -4.60 10.12
C LEU A 162 -1.82 -4.97 10.67
N HIS A 163 -2.84 -4.27 10.23
CA HIS A 163 -4.22 -4.51 10.58
C HIS A 163 -5.09 -4.64 9.34
N TRP A 164 -6.19 -5.37 9.50
CA TRP A 164 -7.14 -5.66 8.45
C TRP A 164 -8.56 -5.42 8.96
N CYS A 165 -9.42 -4.91 8.11
CA CYS A 165 -10.87 -4.82 8.34
C CYS A 165 -11.61 -5.10 7.05
N THR A 166 -12.93 -5.06 7.12
CA THR A 166 -13.80 -5.04 5.95
C THR A 166 -14.60 -3.75 5.93
N ASN A 167 -15.01 -3.37 4.73
CA ASN A 167 -15.94 -2.27 4.49
C ASN A 167 -16.63 -2.53 3.14
N LYS A 168 -17.52 -1.66 2.73
CA LYS A 168 -18.19 -1.69 1.43
C LYS A 168 -17.85 -0.45 0.64
N VAL A 169 -17.70 -0.58 -0.67
CA VAL A 169 -17.60 0.59 -1.54
C VAL A 169 -19.01 1.14 -1.76
N ASN A 170 -19.30 2.28 -1.14
CA ASN A 170 -20.63 2.92 -1.22
C ASN A 170 -20.78 3.79 -2.48
N ASP A 171 -19.70 4.47 -2.90
CA ASP A 171 -19.72 5.35 -4.07
C ASP A 171 -18.35 5.43 -4.76
N THR A 172 -18.33 5.92 -5.99
CA THR A 172 -17.10 6.12 -6.78
C THR A 172 -17.21 7.35 -7.69
N ASP A 173 -16.10 8.03 -7.88
CA ASP A 173 -15.94 9.01 -8.96
C ASP A 173 -14.78 8.63 -9.90
N SER A 174 -14.28 9.58 -10.69
CA SER A 174 -13.16 9.33 -11.60
C SER A 174 -11.83 9.11 -10.91
N LEU A 175 -11.64 9.65 -9.70
CA LEU A 175 -10.38 9.67 -8.95
C LEU A 175 -10.40 8.74 -7.74
N TYR A 176 -11.57 8.58 -7.10
CA TYR A 176 -11.68 7.98 -5.78
C TYR A 176 -12.78 6.92 -5.70
N ILE A 177 -12.63 6.04 -4.73
CA ILE A 177 -13.67 5.18 -4.18
C ILE A 177 -13.93 5.58 -2.74
N TYR A 178 -15.15 5.38 -2.28
CA TYR A 178 -15.64 5.82 -0.97
C TYR A 178 -16.31 4.67 -0.23
N GLY A 179 -16.14 4.63 1.08
CA GLY A 179 -16.84 3.71 1.96
C GLY A 179 -17.26 4.43 3.24
N ASP A 180 -18.40 4.10 3.79
CA ASP A 180 -18.90 4.67 5.04
C ASP A 180 -18.40 3.87 6.25
N PHE A 181 -18.22 4.53 7.39
CA PHE A 181 -17.97 3.82 8.66
C PHE A 181 -19.30 3.57 9.36
N ASP A 182 -19.90 2.44 9.08
CA ASP A 182 -21.20 2.09 9.65
C ASP A 182 -21.12 1.58 11.09
N GLY A 183 -22.18 1.83 11.85
CA GLY A 183 -22.38 1.18 13.15
C GLY A 183 -22.70 -0.30 12.97
N LEU A 184 -22.44 -1.13 13.99
CA LEU A 184 -22.76 -2.55 13.94
C LEU A 184 -24.25 -2.79 13.66
N ASN A 185 -24.53 -3.59 12.64
CA ASN A 185 -25.87 -3.89 12.13
C ASN A 185 -26.66 -2.65 11.64
N GLU A 186 -25.95 -1.59 11.30
CA GLU A 186 -26.50 -0.37 10.72
C GLU A 186 -25.98 -0.22 9.27
N GLY A 187 -26.72 0.51 8.44
CA GLY A 187 -26.34 0.78 7.06
C GLY A 187 -25.98 -0.48 6.28
N ASP A 188 -24.86 -0.43 5.59
CA ASP A 188 -24.26 -1.52 4.81
C ASP A 188 -23.08 -2.20 5.54
N SER A 189 -23.09 -2.15 6.89
CA SER A 189 -21.99 -2.65 7.72
C SER A 189 -21.59 -4.08 7.39
N THR A 190 -20.30 -4.31 7.38
CA THR A 190 -19.68 -5.61 7.10
C THR A 190 -19.31 -6.35 8.39
N ILE A 191 -18.90 -7.63 8.30
CA ILE A 191 -18.63 -8.47 9.48
C ILE A 191 -17.46 -7.96 10.34
N TYR A 192 -16.45 -7.36 9.71
CA TYR A 192 -15.27 -6.76 10.37
C TYR A 192 -15.21 -5.27 10.06
N GLU A 193 -16.37 -4.62 10.17
CA GLU A 193 -16.54 -3.21 9.84
C GLU A 193 -15.47 -2.33 10.46
N GLY A 194 -14.79 -1.56 9.62
CA GLY A 194 -13.72 -0.68 10.07
C GLY A 194 -13.47 0.48 9.13
N ILE A 195 -12.76 1.46 9.67
CA ILE A 195 -12.31 2.66 8.98
C ILE A 195 -10.81 2.83 9.12
N THR A 196 -10.18 3.38 8.09
CA THR A 196 -8.76 3.75 8.12
C THR A 196 -8.51 4.93 9.08
N ALA A 197 -7.28 5.09 9.53
CA ALA A 197 -6.83 6.15 10.41
C ALA A 197 -5.54 6.79 9.88
N GLU A 198 -4.98 7.74 10.63
CA GLU A 198 -3.67 8.31 10.30
C GLU A 198 -2.59 7.23 10.15
N TYR A 199 -1.78 7.31 9.11
CA TYR A 199 -0.75 6.36 8.67
C TYR A 199 -1.25 5.10 7.93
N ASP A 200 -2.57 4.92 7.74
CA ASP A 200 -3.06 3.92 6.79
C ASP A 200 -2.94 4.38 5.32
N SER A 201 -2.54 5.62 5.09
CA SER A 201 -2.30 6.14 3.72
C SER A 201 -1.46 5.17 2.90
N GLY A 202 -1.85 4.90 1.66
CA GLY A 202 -1.23 3.92 0.77
C GLY A 202 -1.53 2.46 1.09
N GLY A 203 -2.26 2.16 2.17
CA GLY A 203 -2.79 0.82 2.46
C GLY A 203 -3.83 0.40 1.45
N GLY A 204 -3.92 -0.90 1.18
CA GLY A 204 -4.75 -1.44 0.11
C GLY A 204 -6.21 -1.60 0.49
N TRP A 205 -7.09 -1.35 -0.47
CA TRP A 205 -8.47 -1.83 -0.50
C TRP A 205 -8.56 -2.92 -1.55
N PHE A 206 -8.97 -4.12 -1.15
CA PHE A 206 -8.93 -5.30 -2.00
C PHE A 206 -10.34 -5.80 -2.27
N ILE A 207 -10.62 -6.11 -3.54
CA ILE A 207 -11.85 -6.75 -4.00
C ILE A 207 -11.48 -8.12 -4.56
N GLU A 208 -12.24 -9.15 -4.19
CA GLU A 208 -12.11 -10.46 -4.80
C GLU A 208 -12.72 -10.47 -6.20
N SER A 209 -11.95 -10.88 -7.18
CA SER A 209 -12.40 -10.97 -8.56
C SER A 209 -11.79 -12.18 -9.25
N GLY A 210 -12.65 -13.08 -9.72
CA GLY A 210 -12.22 -14.30 -10.39
C GLY A 210 -11.47 -15.29 -9.49
N GLY A 211 -11.73 -15.27 -8.18
CA GLY A 211 -11.07 -16.12 -7.19
C GLY A 211 -9.71 -15.59 -6.71
N PHE A 212 -9.39 -14.33 -7.02
CA PHE A 212 -8.15 -13.67 -6.60
C PHE A 212 -8.44 -12.31 -5.99
N TRP A 213 -7.67 -11.95 -4.96
CA TRP A 213 -7.67 -10.61 -4.40
C TRP A 213 -6.95 -9.66 -5.35
N LYS A 214 -7.57 -8.51 -5.63
CA LYS A 214 -7.00 -7.45 -6.46
C LYS A 214 -7.06 -6.14 -5.71
N VAL A 215 -6.02 -5.30 -5.84
CA VAL A 215 -6.04 -3.97 -5.24
C VAL A 215 -6.94 -3.05 -6.07
N ALA A 216 -8.01 -2.55 -5.45
CA ALA A 216 -8.99 -1.65 -6.04
C ALA A 216 -8.81 -0.19 -5.60
N GLY A 217 -8.19 0.01 -4.42
CA GLY A 217 -7.95 1.34 -3.89
C GLY A 217 -6.70 1.44 -3.03
N LEU A 218 -6.17 2.66 -2.91
CA LEU A 218 -5.14 3.01 -1.93
C LEU A 218 -5.72 4.02 -0.94
N SER A 219 -5.71 3.67 0.33
CA SER A 219 -6.20 4.55 1.40
C SER A 219 -5.58 5.94 1.30
N ARG A 220 -6.41 6.97 1.17
CA ARG A 220 -6.00 8.37 1.11
C ARG A 220 -6.26 9.10 2.41
N GLY A 221 -7.39 8.82 3.05
CA GLY A 221 -7.76 9.45 4.30
C GLY A 221 -9.21 9.22 4.69
N VAL A 222 -9.58 9.88 5.75
CA VAL A 222 -10.95 9.92 6.27
C VAL A 222 -11.51 11.31 6.04
N ALA A 223 -12.75 11.38 5.61
CA ALA A 223 -13.47 12.64 5.49
C ALA A 223 -14.69 12.63 6.44
N HIS A 224 -15.00 13.79 6.95
CA HIS A 224 -16.01 13.97 7.98
C HIS A 224 -17.24 14.68 7.42
N VAL A 225 -18.42 14.19 7.82
CA VAL A 225 -19.69 14.85 7.52
C VAL A 225 -20.05 15.80 8.67
N GLY A 226 -20.24 17.09 8.37
CA GLY A 226 -20.57 18.11 9.36
C GLY A 226 -19.37 18.58 10.17
N GLU A 227 -19.62 19.11 11.37
CA GLU A 227 -18.57 19.54 12.29
C GLU A 227 -17.97 18.33 13.00
N GLU A 228 -16.66 18.17 12.94
CA GLU A 228 -15.96 17.16 13.71
C GLU A 228 -15.79 17.63 15.15
N PRO A 229 -16.39 16.93 16.13
CA PRO A 229 -16.31 17.36 17.52
C PRO A 229 -14.94 17.11 18.16
N ILE A 230 -14.13 16.21 17.60
CA ILE A 230 -12.84 15.79 18.16
C ILE A 230 -11.87 15.40 17.03
N ASP A 231 -10.72 16.06 16.95
CA ASP A 231 -9.64 15.71 16.03
C ASP A 231 -9.10 14.29 16.28
N SER A 232 -8.56 13.67 15.25
CA SER A 232 -7.96 12.32 15.31
C SER A 232 -8.95 11.29 15.86
N SER A 233 -10.12 11.23 15.26
CA SER A 233 -11.21 10.33 15.63
C SER A 233 -11.93 9.82 14.39
N SER A 234 -12.72 8.77 14.57
CA SER A 234 -13.64 8.23 13.57
C SER A 234 -15.00 7.99 14.19
N TRP A 235 -16.04 8.40 13.48
CA TRP A 235 -17.41 8.38 13.98
C TRP A 235 -18.31 7.59 13.03
N PHE A 236 -19.00 6.57 13.54
CA PHE A 236 -20.03 5.86 12.78
C PHE A 236 -21.40 6.54 12.89
N ARG A 237 -21.55 7.52 13.81
CA ARG A 237 -22.76 8.32 13.95
C ARG A 237 -22.45 9.67 14.60
N LYS A 238 -22.93 10.75 14.02
CA LYS A 238 -22.85 12.11 14.61
C LYS A 238 -24.22 12.71 14.88
N ASN A 239 -25.25 11.86 15.07
CA ASN A 239 -26.62 12.29 15.30
C ASN A 239 -27.32 11.36 16.27
N THR A 240 -28.22 11.91 17.07
CA THR A 240 -29.07 11.14 17.99
C THR A 240 -30.38 10.67 17.34
N ASP A 241 -30.70 11.14 16.14
CA ASP A 241 -31.86 10.69 15.38
C ASP A 241 -31.58 9.28 14.81
N PRO A 242 -32.36 8.26 15.17
CA PRO A 242 -32.13 6.91 14.69
C PRO A 242 -32.34 6.75 13.18
N ASP A 243 -33.09 7.67 12.55
CA ASP A 243 -33.39 7.63 11.12
C ASP A 243 -32.36 8.39 10.27
N VAL A 244 -31.38 9.05 10.91
CA VAL A 244 -30.37 9.86 10.24
C VAL A 244 -28.99 9.48 10.75
N LEU A 245 -28.18 8.89 9.88
CA LEU A 245 -26.78 8.57 10.13
C LEU A 245 -25.89 9.63 9.47
N TYR A 246 -24.85 10.05 10.20
CA TYR A 246 -23.77 10.88 9.65
C TYR A 246 -22.43 10.20 9.94
N PRO A 247 -22.14 9.06 9.30
CA PRO A 247 -20.85 8.39 9.47
C PRO A 247 -19.73 9.23 8.86
N ASP A 248 -18.53 9.04 9.36
CA ASP A 248 -17.33 9.42 8.61
C ASP A 248 -17.16 8.46 7.44
N TYR A 249 -16.51 8.91 6.39
CA TYR A 249 -16.28 8.08 5.24
C TYR A 249 -14.80 8.02 4.86
N LEU A 250 -14.43 6.85 4.38
CA LEU A 250 -13.12 6.54 3.87
C LEU A 250 -13.01 7.04 2.43
N VAL A 251 -11.81 7.51 2.08
CA VAL A 251 -11.47 7.89 0.71
C VAL A 251 -10.23 7.12 0.28
N ALA A 252 -10.30 6.46 -0.87
CA ALA A 252 -9.15 5.80 -1.47
C ALA A 252 -8.98 6.19 -2.94
N VAL A 253 -7.73 6.25 -3.41
CA VAL A 253 -7.41 6.44 -4.83
C VAL A 253 -7.96 5.25 -5.61
N ARG A 254 -8.74 5.51 -6.65
CA ARG A 254 -9.39 4.48 -7.47
C ARG A 254 -8.41 3.84 -8.44
N ILE A 255 -7.90 2.64 -8.15
CA ILE A 255 -6.86 1.98 -8.95
C ILE A 255 -7.32 1.64 -10.37
N SER A 256 -8.57 1.26 -10.57
CA SER A 256 -9.11 0.96 -11.91
C SER A 256 -9.04 2.14 -12.89
N SER A 257 -8.91 3.36 -12.37
CA SER A 257 -8.71 4.55 -13.21
C SER A 257 -7.28 4.67 -13.74
N TYR A 258 -6.33 4.06 -13.07
CA TYR A 258 -4.89 4.24 -13.33
C TYR A 258 -4.15 2.92 -13.58
N ALA A 259 -4.85 1.78 -13.68
CA ALA A 259 -4.24 0.47 -13.87
C ALA A 259 -3.31 0.45 -15.10
N ASN A 260 -3.74 0.99 -16.23
CA ASN A 260 -2.92 1.05 -17.44
C ASN A 260 -1.65 1.90 -17.26
N TRP A 261 -1.74 3.02 -16.51
CA TRP A 261 -0.56 3.81 -16.21
C TRP A 261 0.40 3.06 -15.28
N ILE A 262 -0.10 2.43 -14.23
CA ILE A 262 0.74 1.62 -13.34
C ILE A 262 1.43 0.53 -14.15
N GLU A 263 0.68 -0.21 -14.99
CA GLU A 263 1.24 -1.27 -15.86
C GLU A 263 2.33 -0.74 -16.79
N SER A 264 2.14 0.44 -17.39
CA SER A 264 3.15 1.04 -18.24
C SER A 264 4.44 1.43 -17.50
N VAL A 265 4.37 1.60 -16.18
CA VAL A 265 5.53 1.93 -15.33
C VAL A 265 6.22 0.67 -14.83
N ILE A 266 5.46 -0.37 -14.44
CA ILE A 266 6.02 -1.61 -13.87
C ILE A 266 6.45 -2.64 -14.93
N ASP A 267 5.88 -2.57 -16.11
CA ASP A 267 6.19 -3.46 -17.25
C ASP A 267 6.09 -2.64 -18.55
N PRO A 268 7.00 -1.69 -18.76
CA PRO A 268 6.98 -0.83 -19.92
C PRO A 268 7.17 -1.66 -21.19
N VAL A 269 6.32 -1.43 -22.18
CA VAL A 269 6.49 -2.02 -23.51
C VAL A 269 7.48 -1.17 -24.28
N CYS A 270 8.69 -1.68 -24.44
CA CYS A 270 9.72 -0.99 -25.21
C CYS A 270 9.44 -1.07 -26.72
N ASP A 271 9.68 0.02 -27.47
CA ASP A 271 9.66 0.02 -28.93
C ASP A 271 10.90 -0.74 -29.48
N GLY A 272 10.89 -2.05 -29.29
CA GLY A 272 11.94 -2.97 -29.70
C GLY A 272 12.94 -3.29 -28.57
N PRO A 273 13.89 -4.18 -28.86
CA PRO A 273 14.91 -4.56 -27.89
C PRO A 273 15.89 -3.40 -27.65
N VAL A 274 16.05 -3.01 -26.40
CA VAL A 274 17.00 -1.96 -25.98
C VAL A 274 18.29 -2.62 -25.54
N VAL A 275 19.36 -2.36 -26.27
CA VAL A 275 20.68 -2.95 -25.96
C VAL A 275 21.27 -2.28 -24.73
N GLY A 276 21.50 -3.06 -23.67
CA GLY A 276 22.03 -2.54 -22.42
C GLY A 276 20.96 -2.22 -21.38
N ASP A 277 19.68 -2.39 -21.70
CA ASP A 277 18.58 -2.33 -20.73
C ASP A 277 18.48 -3.69 -20.03
N PHE A 278 19.12 -3.81 -18.88
CA PHE A 278 19.13 -5.06 -18.08
C PHE A 278 17.92 -5.19 -17.19
N ASN A 279 17.39 -4.07 -16.74
CA ASN A 279 16.28 -4.03 -15.79
C ASN A 279 14.91 -4.03 -16.48
N GLY A 280 14.85 -3.87 -17.82
CA GLY A 280 13.63 -3.94 -18.63
C GLY A 280 12.74 -2.69 -18.51
N ASP A 281 13.29 -1.52 -18.16
CA ASP A 281 12.53 -0.28 -18.01
C ASP A 281 12.54 0.61 -19.27
N CYS A 282 13.06 0.08 -20.38
CA CYS A 282 13.17 0.73 -21.68
C CYS A 282 14.13 1.92 -21.71
N SER A 283 14.99 2.04 -20.75
CA SER A 283 16.06 3.05 -20.73
C SER A 283 17.40 2.39 -20.44
N VAL A 284 18.50 3.05 -20.80
CA VAL A 284 19.85 2.59 -20.46
C VAL A 284 20.50 3.63 -19.57
N ASP A 285 20.56 3.33 -18.26
CA ASP A 285 21.05 4.29 -17.28
C ASP A 285 21.94 3.67 -16.17
N VAL A 286 22.12 4.36 -15.08
CA VAL A 286 22.96 3.92 -13.97
C VAL A 286 22.50 2.62 -13.33
N PHE A 287 21.23 2.29 -13.41
CA PHE A 287 20.68 1.06 -12.82
C PHE A 287 21.11 -0.15 -13.67
N ASP A 288 21.05 -0.03 -15.00
CA ASP A 288 21.56 -1.06 -15.92
C ASP A 288 23.08 -1.24 -15.81
N PHE A 289 23.78 -0.12 -15.66
CA PHE A 289 25.22 -0.17 -15.42
C PHE A 289 25.56 -0.95 -14.13
N THR A 290 24.71 -0.89 -13.13
CA THR A 290 24.93 -1.68 -11.89
C THR A 290 24.88 -3.18 -12.17
N GLU A 291 23.92 -3.65 -12.95
CA GLU A 291 23.81 -5.05 -13.35
C GLU A 291 24.95 -5.48 -14.30
N PHE A 292 25.31 -4.62 -15.26
CA PHE A 292 26.48 -4.83 -16.09
C PHE A 292 27.75 -4.97 -15.25
N ALA A 293 27.96 -4.10 -14.25
CA ALA A 293 29.14 -4.08 -13.41
C ALA A 293 29.30 -5.33 -12.53
N GLU A 294 28.22 -6.04 -12.21
CA GLU A 294 28.28 -7.33 -11.49
C GLU A 294 29.00 -8.42 -12.30
N ASN A 295 28.98 -8.30 -13.64
CA ASN A 295 29.65 -9.21 -14.54
C ASN A 295 31.02 -8.70 -15.03
N TRP A 296 31.47 -7.51 -14.59
CA TRP A 296 32.71 -6.88 -15.02
C TRP A 296 33.93 -7.76 -14.81
N LEU A 297 34.77 -7.88 -15.86
CA LEU A 297 35.98 -8.73 -15.89
C LEU A 297 35.73 -10.23 -15.77
N ARG A 298 34.52 -10.71 -15.97
CA ARG A 298 34.27 -12.14 -16.15
C ARG A 298 34.91 -12.60 -17.48
N GLN A 299 35.44 -13.85 -17.47
CA GLN A 299 36.12 -14.48 -18.60
C GLN A 299 35.56 -15.88 -18.87
N ASP A 300 34.36 -16.15 -18.45
CA ASP A 300 33.68 -17.44 -18.63
C ASP A 300 32.33 -17.26 -19.34
N CYS A 301 32.21 -16.19 -20.14
CA CYS A 301 30.97 -15.86 -20.81
C CYS A 301 30.72 -16.77 -22.02
N GLY A 302 29.48 -17.19 -22.18
CA GLY A 302 29.11 -18.08 -23.29
C GLY A 302 27.64 -18.48 -23.25
N PRO A 303 27.20 -19.34 -24.16
CA PRO A 303 25.80 -19.74 -24.27
C PRO A 303 25.23 -20.37 -23.00
N ASP A 304 26.07 -21.05 -22.19
CA ASP A 304 25.64 -21.76 -20.99
C ASP A 304 25.23 -20.82 -19.85
N ASN A 305 25.72 -19.59 -19.86
CA ASN A 305 25.38 -18.57 -18.87
C ASN A 305 24.78 -17.31 -19.54
N ASN A 306 24.18 -17.49 -20.71
CA ASN A 306 23.59 -16.41 -21.50
C ASN A 306 24.57 -15.23 -21.71
N TYR A 307 25.84 -15.54 -22.10
CA TYR A 307 26.87 -14.54 -22.31
C TYR A 307 27.00 -13.59 -21.10
N CYS A 308 27.24 -14.19 -19.94
CA CYS A 308 27.30 -13.46 -18.67
C CYS A 308 26.06 -12.61 -18.42
N GLN A 309 24.88 -13.23 -18.54
CA GLN A 309 23.57 -12.58 -18.38
C GLN A 309 23.30 -11.44 -19.37
N GLY A 310 23.94 -11.50 -20.53
CA GLY A 310 23.81 -10.48 -21.59
C GLY A 310 24.84 -9.34 -21.51
N SER A 311 25.79 -9.42 -20.58
CA SER A 311 26.82 -8.38 -20.42
C SER A 311 27.98 -8.49 -21.42
N ASP A 312 28.21 -9.67 -21.99
CA ASP A 312 29.14 -9.91 -23.09
C ASP A 312 28.41 -9.61 -24.43
N PHE A 313 28.42 -8.34 -24.83
CA PHE A 313 27.69 -7.86 -26.00
C PHE A 313 28.38 -8.28 -27.31
N GLU A 314 29.67 -8.50 -27.29
CA GLU A 314 30.50 -8.87 -28.45
C GLU A 314 30.91 -10.33 -28.39
N PRO A 315 30.11 -11.32 -28.16
CA PRO A 315 30.30 -12.70 -27.72
C PRO A 315 31.72 -13.26 -27.89
N ASP A 316 32.70 -12.65 -27.23
CA ASP A 316 34.12 -13.02 -27.32
C ASP A 316 34.61 -13.81 -26.08
N GLY A 317 33.73 -13.87 -25.02
CA GLY A 317 33.91 -14.73 -23.88
C GLY A 317 34.34 -14.02 -22.61
N ASP A 318 34.48 -12.70 -22.64
CA ASP A 318 34.71 -11.89 -21.45
C ASP A 318 33.80 -10.64 -21.39
N VAL A 319 33.83 -9.90 -20.28
CA VAL A 319 33.11 -8.63 -20.12
C VAL A 319 34.15 -7.56 -19.83
N ASP A 320 34.40 -6.70 -20.79
CA ASP A 320 35.44 -5.71 -20.70
C ASP A 320 35.04 -4.31 -21.23
N LEU A 321 36.03 -3.52 -21.65
CA LEU A 321 35.82 -2.16 -22.15
C LEU A 321 35.13 -2.11 -23.51
N ASP A 322 35.18 -3.16 -24.28
CA ASP A 322 34.55 -3.22 -25.59
C ASP A 322 33.04 -3.41 -25.40
N ASP A 323 32.60 -4.25 -24.44
CA ASP A 323 31.20 -4.39 -24.04
C ASP A 323 30.67 -3.10 -23.40
N PHE A 324 31.46 -2.49 -22.51
CA PHE A 324 31.07 -1.18 -21.95
C PHE A 324 30.92 -0.13 -23.05
N GLY A 325 31.74 -0.20 -24.09
CA GLY A 325 31.64 0.67 -25.28
C GLY A 325 30.29 0.51 -25.98
N VAL A 326 29.79 -0.73 -26.12
CA VAL A 326 28.45 -1.00 -26.68
C VAL A 326 27.37 -0.39 -25.80
N MET A 327 27.36 -0.67 -24.50
CA MET A 327 26.40 -0.09 -23.54
C MET A 327 26.44 1.45 -23.57
N ALA A 328 27.64 2.05 -23.61
CA ALA A 328 27.83 3.51 -23.59
C ALA A 328 27.23 4.22 -24.79
N VAL A 329 27.13 3.55 -25.95
CA VAL A 329 26.49 4.11 -27.16
C VAL A 329 24.99 4.31 -26.91
N HIS A 330 24.37 3.45 -26.13
CA HIS A 330 22.95 3.47 -25.83
C HIS A 330 22.64 4.23 -24.51
N TRP A 331 23.63 4.83 -23.88
CA TRP A 331 23.47 5.54 -22.61
C TRP A 331 22.47 6.68 -22.72
N LEU A 332 21.46 6.66 -21.85
CA LEU A 332 20.30 7.57 -21.85
C LEU A 332 19.41 7.47 -23.10
N GLU A 333 19.53 6.39 -23.88
CA GLU A 333 18.46 6.07 -24.82
C GLU A 333 17.18 5.69 -24.07
N TYR A 334 16.06 6.16 -24.60
CA TYR A 334 14.73 5.95 -24.04
C TYR A 334 13.78 5.49 -25.15
N HIS A 335 13.19 4.33 -25.00
CA HIS A 335 12.41 3.64 -26.03
C HIS A 335 10.98 3.35 -25.58
N LEU A 336 10.29 4.35 -25.04
CA LEU A 336 8.85 4.28 -24.78
C LEU A 336 8.05 4.87 -25.94
N ASP A 337 6.98 4.21 -26.36
CA ASP A 337 5.98 4.71 -27.30
C ASP A 337 5.08 5.80 -26.66
#